data_f93ae49a1d51d1541f244c7f5a133b93
#
_entry.id   f93ae49a1d51d1541f244c7f5a133b93
#
_cell.length_a   1.000
_cell.length_b   1.000
_cell.length_c   1.000
_cell.angle_alpha   90.00
_cell.angle_beta   90.00
_cell.angle_gamma   90.00
#
_symmetry.space_group_name_H-M   'P 1'
#
loop_
_entity.id
_entity.type
_entity.pdbx_description
1 polymer ?
#
loop_
_entity_poly.entity_id
_entity_poly.type
_entity_poly.pdbx_seq_one_letter_code
_entity_poly.pdbx_strand_id
1 'polypeptide(L)'
;MRITPTTVIALLALFFALGGSAVAVTEAVRPQARCAPGAVRGFIAVNGDPAKGIANIGDQYTSARPAVGVRFICAGAAPQARRVNTGVYEVRFPGTGAQVALVNSGYAETTVGAVGGGVFRVTLWVPGRQDAVDTPFQVAVV
;
A
#
# COMPACT_ATOMS: atom_id res chain seq x y z
N MET A 1 15.37 -57.67 22.89
CA MET A 1 15.51 -57.22 21.51
C MET A 1 16.86 -56.50 21.36
N ARG A 2 17.82 -57.05 20.59
CA ARG A 2 19.12 -56.41 20.41
C ARG A 2 19.00 -55.50 19.17
N ILE A 3 19.06 -54.19 19.44
CA ILE A 3 19.07 -53.18 18.38
C ILE A 3 20.45 -53.26 17.73
N THR A 4 20.52 -53.66 16.46
CA THR A 4 21.76 -53.70 15.72
C THR A 4 22.13 -52.33 15.20
N PRO A 5 23.41 -51.98 15.05
CA PRO A 5 23.84 -50.67 14.56
C PRO A 5 23.23 -50.33 13.18
N THR A 6 22.94 -51.32 12.40
CA THR A 6 22.26 -51.15 11.08
C THR A 6 20.83 -50.61 11.22
N THR A 7 20.10 -51.03 12.26
CA THR A 7 18.73 -50.56 12.50
C THR A 7 18.71 -49.11 12.94
N VAL A 8 19.72 -48.63 13.65
CA VAL A 8 19.85 -47.22 14.09
C VAL A 8 20.14 -46.31 12.86
N ILE A 9 21.03 -46.76 11.98
CA ILE A 9 21.38 -46.02 10.75
C ILE A 9 20.15 -45.93 9.82
N ALA A 10 19.38 -46.99 9.68
CA ALA A 10 18.18 -46.99 8.85
C ALA A 10 17.10 -46.06 9.39
N LEU A 11 16.91 -45.97 10.73
CA LEU A 11 15.99 -45.06 11.38
C LEU A 11 16.43 -43.60 11.23
N LEU A 12 17.72 -43.32 11.35
CA LEU A 12 18.24 -41.96 11.12
C LEU A 12 18.06 -41.52 9.67
N ALA A 13 18.35 -42.42 8.69
CA ALA A 13 18.13 -42.10 7.28
C ALA A 13 16.65 -41.86 6.96
N LEU A 14 15.73 -42.60 7.58
CA LEU A 14 14.28 -42.36 7.44
C LEU A 14 13.85 -41.01 8.04
N PHE A 15 14.43 -40.64 9.19
CA PHE A 15 14.17 -39.34 9.80
C PHE A 15 14.64 -38.16 8.94
N PHE A 16 15.83 -38.28 8.32
CA PHE A 16 16.32 -37.26 7.39
C PHE A 16 15.54 -37.25 6.06
N ALA A 17 15.05 -38.39 5.60
CA ALA A 17 14.22 -38.49 4.39
C ALA A 17 12.81 -37.91 4.61
N LEU A 18 12.25 -38.03 5.80
CA LEU A 18 10.91 -37.57 6.11
C LEU A 18 10.89 -36.16 6.75
N GLY A 19 11.96 -35.80 7.47
CA GLY A 19 12.09 -34.49 8.15
C GLY A 19 12.85 -33.44 7.36
N GLY A 20 13.66 -33.84 6.38
CA GLY A 20 14.53 -32.94 5.62
C GLY A 20 13.87 -32.21 4.46
N SER A 21 12.65 -32.58 4.11
CA SER A 21 11.89 -31.91 3.01
C SER A 21 10.98 -30.76 3.49
N ALA A 22 11.05 -30.40 4.75
CA ALA A 22 10.13 -29.41 5.32
C ALA A 22 10.69 -27.98 5.43
N VAL A 23 11.90 -27.70 4.90
CA VAL A 23 12.44 -26.32 4.91
C VAL A 23 13.06 -25.91 3.57
N ALA A 24 12.49 -26.39 2.47
CA ALA A 24 12.46 -25.57 1.29
C ALA A 24 11.09 -24.86 1.27
N VAL A 25 10.86 -24.01 2.24
CA VAL A 25 10.04 -22.84 1.98
C VAL A 25 10.88 -21.99 1.05
N THR A 26 10.94 -22.41 -0.22
CA THR A 26 10.97 -21.43 -1.28
C THR A 26 9.94 -20.42 -0.84
N GLU A 27 10.37 -19.18 -0.54
CA GLU A 27 9.49 -18.05 -0.68
C GLU A 27 8.91 -18.23 -2.08
N ALA A 28 7.77 -18.89 -2.15
CA ALA A 28 6.97 -18.91 -3.35
C ALA A 28 6.79 -17.41 -3.57
N VAL A 29 7.50 -16.88 -4.56
CA VAL A 29 7.27 -15.56 -5.11
C VAL A 29 5.76 -15.53 -5.22
N ARG A 30 5.11 -14.88 -4.25
CA ARG A 30 3.65 -14.78 -4.25
C ARG A 30 3.36 -14.19 -5.59
N PRO A 31 2.65 -14.92 -6.49
CA PRO A 31 2.35 -14.36 -7.78
C PRO A 31 1.72 -13.02 -7.45
N GLN A 32 2.35 -11.92 -7.87
CA GLN A 32 1.80 -10.59 -7.63
C GLN A 32 0.37 -10.68 -8.09
N ALA A 33 -0.56 -10.58 -7.15
CA ALA A 33 -1.96 -10.76 -7.45
C ALA A 33 -2.27 -9.74 -8.53
N ARG A 34 -2.44 -10.22 -9.77
CA ARG A 34 -2.76 -9.34 -10.89
C ARG A 34 -4.06 -8.66 -10.52
N CYS A 35 -4.09 -7.34 -10.62
CA CYS A 35 -5.30 -6.59 -10.35
C CYS A 35 -6.42 -7.16 -11.21
N ALA A 36 -7.47 -7.68 -10.61
CA ALA A 36 -8.62 -8.16 -11.35
C ALA A 36 -9.30 -6.96 -12.04
N PRO A 37 -9.82 -7.11 -13.26
CA PRO A 37 -10.60 -6.06 -13.90
C PRO A 37 -11.75 -5.60 -13.00
N GLY A 38 -11.90 -4.29 -12.83
CA GLY A 38 -12.94 -3.69 -11.99
C GLY A 38 -12.70 -3.74 -10.48
N ALA A 39 -11.60 -4.35 -10.03
CA ALA A 39 -11.22 -4.33 -8.61
C ALA A 39 -10.47 -3.06 -8.25
N VAL A 40 -10.47 -2.73 -6.95
CA VAL A 40 -9.60 -1.69 -6.40
C VAL A 40 -8.15 -2.09 -6.61
N ARG A 41 -7.42 -1.30 -7.41
CA ARG A 41 -6.01 -1.54 -7.74
C ARG A 41 -5.05 -0.98 -6.71
N GLY A 42 -5.48 0.05 -6.00
CA GLY A 42 -4.67 0.65 -4.95
C GLY A 42 -5.51 1.51 -4.02
N PHE A 43 -4.99 1.69 -2.82
CA PHE A 43 -5.60 2.49 -1.77
C PHE A 43 -4.50 3.17 -0.95
N ILE A 44 -4.75 4.40 -0.52
CA ILE A 44 -3.88 5.15 0.38
C ILE A 44 -4.73 6.03 1.29
N ALA A 45 -4.41 6.01 2.58
CA ALA A 45 -4.92 6.97 3.54
C ALA A 45 -3.82 7.98 3.86
N VAL A 46 -4.10 9.25 3.66
CA VAL A 46 -3.16 10.37 3.81
C VAL A 46 -3.56 11.19 5.03
N ASN A 47 -2.62 11.37 5.94
CA ASN A 47 -2.80 12.16 7.16
C ASN A 47 -2.28 13.57 6.91
N GLY A 48 -3.14 14.44 6.39
CA GLY A 48 -2.76 15.78 5.95
C GLY A 48 -3.04 16.92 6.94
N ASP A 49 -3.39 16.64 8.21
CA ASP A 49 -3.75 17.68 9.18
C ASP A 49 -2.57 18.09 10.08
N PRO A 50 -1.93 19.24 9.81
CA PRO A 50 -0.83 19.72 10.63
C PRO A 50 -1.25 20.12 12.06
N ALA A 51 -2.52 20.45 12.27
CA ALA A 51 -3.02 20.90 13.59
C ALA A 51 -3.10 19.76 14.61
N LYS A 52 -3.11 18.51 14.16
CA LYS A 52 -3.16 17.31 15.02
C LYS A 52 -1.80 16.73 15.35
N GLY A 53 -0.69 17.43 15.05
CA GLY A 53 0.66 16.92 15.27
C GLY A 53 1.04 15.74 14.37
N ILE A 54 0.25 15.45 13.35
CA ILE A 54 0.54 14.44 12.35
C ILE A 54 1.60 15.02 11.41
N ALA A 55 2.66 14.27 11.15
CA ALA A 55 3.78 14.74 10.35
C ALA A 55 3.29 15.28 9.00
N ASN A 56 3.65 16.51 8.72
CA ASN A 56 3.39 17.15 7.44
C ASN A 56 3.94 16.29 6.31
N ILE A 57 3.10 16.02 5.34
CA ILE A 57 3.58 15.56 4.04
C ILE A 57 4.26 16.76 3.39
N GLY A 58 5.56 16.63 3.12
CA GLY A 58 6.33 17.62 2.40
C GLY A 58 6.04 17.59 0.89
N ASP A 59 6.83 18.35 0.16
CA ASP A 59 6.80 18.43 -1.31
C ASP A 59 7.38 17.19 -2.00
N GLN A 60 8.04 16.32 -1.25
CA GLN A 60 8.58 15.06 -1.74
C GLN A 60 7.59 13.91 -1.56
N TYR A 61 7.54 13.02 -2.56
CA TYR A 61 6.71 11.82 -2.46
C TYR A 61 7.17 10.92 -1.33
N THR A 62 6.25 10.54 -0.45
CA THR A 62 6.49 9.64 0.66
C THR A 62 5.42 8.56 0.76
N SER A 63 5.81 7.39 1.24
CA SER A 63 4.93 6.33 1.69
C SER A 63 5.10 6.05 3.19
N ALA A 64 5.90 6.87 3.88
CA ALA A 64 6.26 6.66 5.27
C ALA A 64 5.14 7.06 6.23
N ARG A 65 5.06 6.35 7.37
CA ARG A 65 4.25 6.78 8.51
C ARG A 65 4.95 7.91 9.27
N PRO A 66 4.22 8.80 9.93
CA PRO A 66 2.76 8.85 10.07
C PRO A 66 2.04 9.58 8.93
N ALA A 67 2.75 10.17 7.97
CA ALA A 67 2.17 10.93 6.86
C ALA A 67 1.23 10.09 6.00
N VAL A 68 1.59 8.83 5.75
CA VAL A 68 0.75 7.85 5.09
C VAL A 68 0.37 6.77 6.12
N GLY A 69 -0.91 6.63 6.37
CA GLY A 69 -1.47 5.62 7.27
C GLY A 69 -1.55 4.24 6.64
N VAL A 70 -2.75 3.83 6.27
CA VAL A 70 -2.99 2.56 5.56
C VAL A 70 -2.72 2.74 4.08
N ARG A 71 -2.10 1.74 3.47
CA ARG A 71 -1.88 1.68 2.02
C ARG A 71 -2.00 0.24 1.52
N PHE A 72 -2.50 0.11 0.32
CA PHE A 72 -2.62 -1.15 -0.41
C PHE A 72 -2.31 -0.91 -1.89
N ILE A 73 -1.72 -1.87 -2.54
CA ILE A 73 -1.52 -1.90 -3.98
C ILE A 73 -1.51 -3.34 -4.46
N CYS A 74 -2.22 -3.63 -5.53
CA CYS A 74 -2.29 -4.98 -6.08
C CYS A 74 -1.13 -5.31 -7.02
N ALA A 75 -0.50 -4.28 -7.60
CA ALA A 75 0.67 -4.43 -8.47
C ALA A 75 1.51 -3.15 -8.46
N GLY A 76 2.82 -3.28 -8.61
CA GLY A 76 3.74 -2.16 -8.64
C GLY A 76 4.35 -1.81 -7.28
N ALA A 77 4.91 -0.60 -7.18
CA ALA A 77 5.53 -0.10 -5.97
C ALA A 77 4.48 0.55 -5.03
N ALA A 78 4.82 0.64 -3.74
CA ALA A 78 3.93 1.23 -2.73
C ALA A 78 3.38 2.61 -3.16
N PRO A 79 2.09 2.87 -2.96
CA PRO A 79 1.52 4.17 -3.24
C PRO A 79 2.16 5.23 -2.35
N GLN A 80 2.27 6.44 -2.89
CA GLN A 80 2.95 7.55 -2.25
C GLN A 80 2.13 8.82 -2.40
N ALA A 81 2.32 9.75 -1.45
CA ALA A 81 1.69 11.06 -1.51
C ALA A 81 2.72 12.17 -1.31
N ARG A 82 2.44 13.35 -1.86
CA ARG A 82 3.13 14.61 -1.54
C ARG A 82 2.14 15.76 -1.41
N ARG A 83 2.50 16.76 -0.67
CA ARG A 83 1.78 18.02 -0.59
C ARG A 83 2.34 18.99 -1.63
N VAL A 84 1.48 19.53 -2.46
CA VAL A 84 1.86 20.54 -3.45
C VAL A 84 1.65 21.92 -2.90
N ASN A 85 0.51 22.13 -2.20
CA ASN A 85 0.14 23.38 -1.53
C ASN A 85 -0.87 23.06 -0.42
N THR A 86 -1.31 24.06 0.34
CA THR A 86 -2.40 23.92 1.29
C THR A 86 -3.63 23.32 0.61
N GLY A 87 -4.14 22.23 1.17
CA GLY A 87 -5.27 21.49 0.62
C GLY A 87 -5.05 20.84 -0.75
N VAL A 88 -3.84 20.88 -1.31
CA VAL A 88 -3.53 20.31 -2.62
C VAL A 88 -2.46 19.23 -2.50
N TYR A 89 -2.81 18.03 -2.88
CA TYR A 89 -1.94 16.86 -2.80
C TYR A 89 -1.82 16.15 -4.13
N GLU A 90 -0.72 15.49 -4.34
CA GLU A 90 -0.58 14.51 -5.40
C GLU A 90 -0.35 13.13 -4.79
N VAL A 91 -1.11 12.17 -5.29
CA VAL A 91 -1.02 10.76 -4.89
C VAL A 91 -0.66 9.96 -6.12
N ARG A 92 0.37 9.12 -6.02
CA ARG A 92 0.77 8.25 -7.12
C ARG A 92 0.65 6.78 -6.77
N PHE A 93 0.22 6.00 -7.76
CA PHE A 93 0.08 4.55 -7.69
C PHE A 93 0.93 3.91 -8.79
N PRO A 94 2.23 3.73 -8.55
CA PRO A 94 3.16 3.29 -9.58
C PRO A 94 2.84 1.87 -10.07
N GLY A 95 2.75 1.69 -11.39
CA GLY A 95 2.57 0.37 -12.01
C GLY A 95 1.15 -0.20 -11.99
N THR A 96 0.16 0.53 -11.44
CA THR A 96 -1.23 0.05 -11.42
C THR A 96 -1.94 0.19 -12.76
N GLY A 97 -1.52 1.13 -13.61
CA GLY A 97 -2.27 1.52 -14.81
C GLY A 97 -3.64 2.12 -14.50
N ALA A 98 -3.88 2.54 -13.26
CA ALA A 98 -5.14 3.15 -12.84
C ALA A 98 -5.39 4.47 -13.57
N GLN A 99 -6.63 4.67 -14.01
CA GLN A 99 -7.06 5.88 -14.71
C GLN A 99 -8.15 6.64 -13.97
N VAL A 100 -8.77 5.99 -13.01
CA VAL A 100 -9.87 6.56 -12.21
C VAL A 100 -9.49 6.49 -10.74
N ALA A 101 -9.71 7.59 -10.02
CA ALA A 101 -9.55 7.66 -8.58
C ALA A 101 -10.86 8.12 -7.93
N LEU A 102 -11.14 7.52 -6.80
CA LEU A 102 -12.21 7.93 -5.88
C LEU A 102 -11.53 8.52 -4.64
N VAL A 103 -11.97 9.69 -4.22
CA VAL A 103 -11.44 10.36 -3.04
C VAL A 103 -12.55 10.56 -2.01
N ASN A 104 -12.19 10.41 -0.74
CA ASN A 104 -13.07 10.68 0.39
C ASN A 104 -12.30 11.40 1.49
N SER A 105 -12.94 12.42 2.07
CA SER A 105 -12.52 13.07 3.30
C SER A 105 -13.74 13.22 4.21
N GLY A 106 -13.59 12.91 5.49
CA GLY A 106 -14.66 13.09 6.46
C GLY A 106 -14.92 14.56 6.83
N TYR A 107 -14.07 15.50 6.40
CA TYR A 107 -14.05 16.88 6.87
C TYR A 107 -13.97 17.92 5.77
N ALA A 108 -13.78 17.54 4.53
CA ALA A 108 -13.61 18.46 3.43
C ALA A 108 -14.39 18.04 2.19
N GLU A 109 -14.81 19.02 1.40
CA GLU A 109 -15.20 18.79 0.02
C GLU A 109 -13.95 18.42 -0.79
N THR A 110 -14.09 17.47 -1.70
CA THR A 110 -12.95 16.90 -2.42
C THR A 110 -13.15 16.95 -3.93
N THR A 111 -12.07 17.28 -4.62
CA THR A 111 -11.97 17.04 -6.06
C THR A 111 -10.76 16.20 -6.37
N VAL A 112 -10.84 15.37 -7.40
CA VAL A 112 -9.73 14.57 -7.88
C VAL A 112 -9.62 14.65 -9.41
N GLY A 113 -8.41 14.82 -9.89
CA GLY A 113 -8.11 14.86 -11.33
C GLY A 113 -6.86 14.03 -11.64
N ALA A 114 -6.88 13.30 -12.75
CA ALA A 114 -5.72 12.59 -13.24
C ALA A 114 -4.68 13.58 -13.80
N VAL A 115 -3.43 13.43 -13.36
CA VAL A 115 -2.28 14.20 -13.87
C VAL A 115 -1.55 13.42 -14.96
N GLY A 116 -1.64 12.09 -14.91
CA GLY A 116 -0.98 11.15 -15.81
C GLY A 116 0.00 10.23 -15.09
N GLY A 117 0.37 9.12 -15.72
CA GLY A 117 1.36 8.18 -15.16
C GLY A 117 0.94 7.54 -13.83
N GLY A 118 -0.34 7.40 -13.55
CA GLY A 118 -0.85 6.90 -12.26
C GLY A 118 -0.77 7.92 -11.14
N VAL A 119 -0.65 9.21 -11.47
CA VAL A 119 -0.67 10.33 -10.53
C VAL A 119 -2.02 11.01 -10.57
N PHE A 120 -2.57 11.27 -9.40
CA PHE A 120 -3.84 11.97 -9.19
C PHE A 120 -3.62 13.17 -8.29
N ARG A 121 -4.17 14.32 -8.69
CA ARG A 121 -4.20 15.52 -7.87
C ARG A 121 -5.51 15.57 -7.09
N VAL A 122 -5.41 15.69 -5.79
CA VAL A 122 -6.53 15.82 -4.86
C VAL A 122 -6.54 17.23 -4.31
N THR A 123 -7.69 17.88 -4.35
CA THR A 123 -7.87 19.18 -3.74
C THR A 123 -8.97 19.10 -2.69
N LEU A 124 -8.72 19.70 -1.53
CA LEU A 124 -9.56 19.65 -0.34
C LEU A 124 -9.99 21.07 0.02
N TRP A 125 -11.27 21.27 0.20
CA TRP A 125 -11.88 22.57 0.50
C TRP A 125 -12.68 22.52 1.79
N VAL A 126 -12.74 23.64 2.49
CA VAL A 126 -13.69 23.81 3.59
C VAL A 126 -15.11 23.74 3.02
N PRO A 127 -16.02 22.91 3.58
CA PRO A 127 -17.37 22.76 3.09
C PRO A 127 -18.08 24.11 2.95
N GLY A 128 -18.67 24.36 1.77
CA GLY A 128 -19.37 25.61 1.45
C GLY A 128 -18.47 26.83 1.30
N ARG A 129 -17.14 26.67 1.24
CA ARG A 129 -16.16 27.75 1.01
C ARG A 129 -15.17 27.35 -0.06
N GLN A 130 -14.48 28.34 -0.62
CA GLN A 130 -13.40 28.09 -1.59
C GLN A 130 -12.01 28.07 -0.93
N ASP A 131 -11.97 27.97 0.41
CA ASP A 131 -10.72 27.94 1.16
C ASP A 131 -10.16 26.52 1.15
N ALA A 132 -8.94 26.37 0.69
CA ALA A 132 -8.24 25.11 0.72
C ALA A 132 -7.83 24.74 2.15
N VAL A 133 -7.94 23.46 2.52
CA VAL A 133 -7.68 22.98 3.87
C VAL A 133 -6.86 21.70 3.88
N ASP A 134 -5.88 21.62 4.77
CA ASP A 134 -5.13 20.40 5.02
C ASP A 134 -5.90 19.53 6.03
N THR A 135 -6.44 18.41 5.57
CA THR A 135 -7.20 17.46 6.38
C THR A 135 -6.93 16.04 5.91
N PRO A 136 -7.09 15.03 6.75
CA PRO A 136 -6.97 13.63 6.33
C PRO A 136 -7.93 13.28 5.21
N PHE A 137 -7.46 12.47 4.27
CA PHE A 137 -8.25 11.96 3.17
C PHE A 137 -7.80 10.56 2.73
N GLN A 138 -8.62 9.92 1.93
CA GLN A 138 -8.37 8.59 1.39
C GLN A 138 -8.57 8.60 -0.12
N VAL A 139 -7.74 7.85 -0.83
CA VAL A 139 -7.85 7.67 -2.28
C VAL A 139 -7.83 6.18 -2.59
N ALA A 140 -8.81 5.75 -3.38
CA ALA A 140 -8.84 4.44 -4.00
C ALA A 140 -8.76 4.59 -5.52
N VAL A 141 -8.04 3.69 -6.20
CA VAL A 141 -7.94 3.65 -7.67
C VAL A 141 -8.43 2.32 -8.21
N VAL A 142 -9.07 2.37 -9.37
CA VAL A 142 -9.62 1.23 -10.10
C VAL A 142 -9.05 1.13 -11.50
#